data_478b19dba52e0e5fe429485d9378c1b3
#
_entry.id   478b19dba52e0e5fe429485d9378c1b3
#
_cell.length_a   1.000
_cell.length_b   1.000
_cell.length_c   1.000
_cell.angle_alpha   90.00
_cell.angle_beta   90.00
_cell.angle_gamma   90.00
#
_symmetry.space_group_name_H-M   'P 1'
#
loop_
_entity.id
_entity.type
_entity.pdbx_description
1 polymer ?
#
loop_
_entity_poly.entity_id
_entity_poly.type
_entity_poly.pdbx_seq_one_letter_code
_entity_poly.pdbx_strand_id
1 'polypeptide(L)'
;MDRIRLLVRLEIEQIIFLDRFSEGNGKDYLTRIHRQTKYRDMQDISGDMLRGHLETLILSMLDQGQAHGLEIIRRLHESGCGALRLKEGSLYPALYRLENAGLVEAAWEEETKGRRGVRRRIYRLTTKGTKALTTGREAWQHFVKVIGGILGAPA
;
A
#
# COMPACT_ATOMS: atom_id res chain seq x y z
N MET A 1 19.30 -8.17 -26.03
CA MET A 1 18.39 -7.23 -25.34
C MET A 1 17.00 -7.82 -25.05
N ASP A 2 16.62 -8.95 -25.66
CA ASP A 2 15.25 -9.50 -25.54
C ASP A 2 14.99 -10.48 -24.37
N ARG A 3 16.03 -11.07 -23.80
CA ARG A 3 15.87 -12.05 -22.70
C ARG A 3 15.36 -11.43 -21.39
N ILE A 4 15.77 -10.21 -21.09
CA ILE A 4 15.35 -9.52 -19.86
C ILE A 4 13.87 -9.07 -19.97
N ARG A 5 13.45 -8.62 -21.17
CA ARG A 5 12.05 -8.24 -21.44
C ARG A 5 11.09 -9.43 -21.32
N LEU A 6 11.51 -10.60 -21.80
CA LEU A 6 10.70 -11.82 -21.74
C LEU A 6 10.54 -12.33 -20.30
N LEU A 7 11.61 -12.28 -19.50
CA LEU A 7 11.60 -12.69 -18.09
C LEU A 7 10.69 -11.78 -17.25
N VAL A 8 10.77 -10.46 -17.43
CA VAL A 8 9.92 -9.50 -16.72
C VAL A 8 8.44 -9.67 -17.09
N ARG A 9 8.13 -9.93 -18.35
CA ARG A 9 6.75 -10.14 -18.82
C ARG A 9 6.13 -11.41 -18.25
N LEU A 10 6.85 -12.53 -18.27
CA LEU A 10 6.39 -13.80 -17.70
C LEU A 10 6.19 -13.72 -16.19
N GLU A 11 7.01 -12.92 -15.51
CA GLU A 11 6.92 -12.73 -14.07
C GLU A 11 5.74 -11.85 -13.63
N ILE A 12 5.42 -10.81 -14.40
CA ILE A 12 4.25 -9.95 -14.13
C ILE A 12 2.94 -10.73 -14.38
N GLU A 13 2.85 -11.52 -15.45
CA GLU A 13 1.68 -12.36 -15.72
C GLU A 13 1.48 -13.44 -14.65
N GLN A 14 2.56 -14.03 -14.12
CA GLN A 14 2.47 -14.96 -12.99
C GLN A 14 2.00 -14.28 -11.70
N ILE A 15 2.41 -13.04 -11.44
CA ILE A 15 1.98 -12.29 -10.26
C ILE A 15 0.48 -11.98 -10.35
N ILE A 16 -0.02 -11.55 -11.50
CA ILE A 16 -1.44 -11.27 -11.74
C ILE A 16 -2.27 -12.56 -11.67
N PHE A 17 -1.76 -13.68 -12.19
CA PHE A 17 -2.43 -14.98 -12.15
C PHE A 17 -2.56 -15.52 -10.72
N LEU A 18 -1.52 -15.38 -9.90
CA LEU A 18 -1.52 -15.86 -8.50
C LEU A 18 -2.42 -15.03 -7.59
N ASP A 19 -2.56 -13.74 -7.84
CA ASP A 19 -3.46 -12.86 -7.06
C ASP A 19 -4.94 -13.20 -7.30
N ARG A 20 -5.26 -13.73 -8.47
CA ARG A 20 -6.63 -14.13 -8.85
C ARG A 20 -7.06 -15.49 -8.29
N PHE A 21 -6.13 -16.29 -7.77
CA PHE A 21 -6.37 -17.67 -7.28
C PHE A 21 -6.20 -17.84 -5.76
N SER A 22 -5.95 -16.78 -5.01
CA SER A 22 -5.69 -16.82 -3.57
C SER A 22 -6.96 -16.67 -2.72
N GLU A 23 -7.97 -17.47 -2.97
CA GLU A 23 -8.97 -17.77 -1.95
C GLU A 23 -8.61 -19.13 -1.32
N GLY A 24 -8.01 -19.11 -0.14
CA GLY A 24 -7.92 -20.29 0.73
C GLY A 24 -6.53 -20.74 1.21
N ASN A 25 -6.24 -20.37 2.42
CA ASN A 25 -5.51 -21.12 3.46
C ASN A 25 -4.24 -21.91 3.09
N GLY A 26 -3.10 -21.49 3.60
CA GLY A 26 -1.88 -22.30 3.74
C GLY A 26 -0.78 -22.10 2.69
N LYS A 27 -1.08 -21.57 1.52
CA LYS A 27 -0.09 -21.23 0.47
C LYS A 27 0.51 -19.84 0.64
N ASP A 28 -0.07 -19.04 1.51
CA ASP A 28 0.25 -17.62 1.71
C ASP A 28 1.66 -17.40 2.27
N TYR A 29 2.14 -18.30 3.11
CA TYR A 29 3.45 -18.19 3.75
C TYR A 29 4.61 -18.40 2.75
N LEU A 30 4.54 -19.42 1.92
CA LEU A 30 5.57 -19.70 0.91
C LEU A 30 5.59 -18.64 -0.20
N THR A 31 4.42 -18.16 -0.61
CA THR A 31 4.28 -17.07 -1.58
C THR A 31 4.83 -15.76 -1.01
N ARG A 32 4.62 -15.50 0.29
CA ARG A 32 5.16 -14.35 1.01
C ARG A 32 6.69 -14.41 1.10
N ILE A 33 7.28 -15.57 1.42
CA ILE A 33 8.74 -15.75 1.46
C ILE A 33 9.34 -15.59 0.07
N HIS A 34 8.77 -16.19 -0.95
CA HIS A 34 9.26 -16.09 -2.33
C HIS A 34 9.19 -14.64 -2.85
N ARG A 35 8.11 -13.91 -2.54
CA ARG A 35 7.96 -12.49 -2.85
C ARG A 35 9.02 -11.63 -2.14
N GLN A 36 9.28 -11.88 -0.85
CA GLN A 36 10.30 -11.15 -0.09
C GLN A 36 11.72 -11.40 -0.61
N THR A 37 12.04 -12.62 -1.05
CA THR A 37 13.37 -12.97 -1.56
C THR A 37 13.63 -12.33 -2.92
N LYS A 38 12.62 -12.22 -3.78
CA LYS A 38 12.72 -11.66 -5.14
C LYS A 38 12.94 -10.14 -5.13
N TYR A 39 12.38 -9.42 -4.15
CA TYR A 39 12.48 -7.96 -4.05
C TYR A 39 13.60 -7.47 -3.11
N ARG A 40 14.45 -8.38 -2.62
CA ARG A 40 15.52 -8.05 -1.66
C ARG A 40 16.56 -7.09 -2.22
N ASP A 41 16.74 -7.04 -3.54
CA ASP A 41 17.69 -6.17 -4.24
C ASP A 41 17.05 -4.90 -4.83
N MET A 42 15.73 -4.69 -4.62
CA MET A 42 15.08 -3.45 -5.05
C MET A 42 15.46 -2.31 -4.11
N GLN A 43 15.90 -1.19 -4.70
CA GLN A 43 16.17 0.04 -3.95
C GLN A 43 14.92 0.50 -3.22
N ASP A 44 15.11 0.98 -1.98
CA ASP A 44 14.02 1.56 -1.19
C ASP A 44 13.35 2.70 -1.96
N ILE A 45 12.02 2.69 -2.03
CA ILE A 45 11.24 3.77 -2.62
C ILE A 45 11.34 5.00 -1.71
N SER A 46 11.93 6.07 -2.23
CA SER A 46 12.11 7.31 -1.47
C SER A 46 10.78 8.04 -1.24
N GLY A 47 10.72 8.86 -0.19
CA GLY A 47 9.56 9.69 0.09
C GLY A 47 9.21 10.66 -1.06
N ASP A 48 10.22 11.09 -1.84
CA ASP A 48 10.01 11.96 -3.00
C ASP A 48 9.28 11.24 -4.14
N MET A 49 9.56 9.96 -4.36
CA MET A 49 8.84 9.13 -5.34
C MET A 49 7.39 8.89 -4.93
N LEU A 50 7.06 9.00 -3.64
CA LEU A 50 5.70 8.85 -3.13
C LEU A 50 4.89 10.14 -3.17
N ARG A 51 5.50 11.28 -3.52
CA ARG A 51 4.77 12.55 -3.60
C ARG A 51 3.60 12.43 -4.57
N GLY A 52 2.42 12.87 -4.12
CA GLY A 52 1.17 12.77 -4.87
C GLY A 52 0.44 11.42 -4.75
N HIS A 53 1.08 10.38 -4.25
CA HIS A 53 0.47 9.04 -4.15
C HIS A 53 0.28 8.55 -2.71
N LEU A 54 0.96 9.18 -1.74
CA LEU A 54 0.97 8.72 -0.35
C LEU A 54 -0.44 8.63 0.26
N GLU A 55 -1.29 9.60 -0.01
CA GLU A 55 -2.66 9.63 0.51
C GLU A 55 -3.49 8.47 -0.04
N THR A 56 -3.40 8.18 -1.35
CA THR A 56 -4.05 7.03 -1.97
C THR A 56 -3.54 5.71 -1.38
N LEU A 57 -2.24 5.60 -1.11
CA LEU A 57 -1.66 4.42 -0.47
C LEU A 57 -2.18 4.22 0.95
N ILE A 58 -2.29 5.29 1.74
CA ILE A 58 -2.86 5.24 3.10
C ILE A 58 -4.34 4.81 3.04
N LEU A 59 -5.14 5.41 2.15
CA LEU A 59 -6.54 5.01 1.96
C LEU A 59 -6.66 3.53 1.57
N SER A 60 -5.76 3.03 0.73
CA SER A 60 -5.73 1.61 0.33
C SER A 60 -5.44 0.67 1.51
N MET A 61 -4.60 1.10 2.47
CA MET A 61 -4.36 0.30 3.69
C MET A 61 -5.55 0.31 4.64
N LEU A 62 -6.29 1.42 4.69
CA LEU A 62 -7.50 1.53 5.50
C LEU A 62 -8.71 0.83 4.88
N ASP A 63 -8.70 0.60 3.57
CA ASP A 63 -9.69 -0.22 2.85
C ASP A 63 -9.66 -1.70 3.31
N GLN A 64 -8.50 -2.17 3.77
CA GLN A 64 -8.33 -3.49 4.38
C GLN A 64 -8.89 -3.59 5.81
N GLY A 65 -9.32 -2.48 6.39
CA GLY A 65 -9.85 -2.36 7.74
C GLY A 65 -9.18 -1.23 8.53
N GLN A 66 -9.86 -0.79 9.57
CA GLN A 66 -9.36 0.26 10.47
C GLN A 66 -7.99 -0.09 11.06
N ALA A 67 -7.16 0.93 11.30
CA ALA A 67 -5.81 0.75 11.81
C ALA A 67 -5.29 1.99 12.54
N HIS A 68 -4.35 1.81 13.46
CA HIS A 68 -3.55 2.91 14.02
C HIS A 68 -2.33 3.21 13.12
N GLY A 69 -1.67 4.37 13.32
CA GLY A 69 -0.60 4.82 12.44
C GLY A 69 0.53 3.80 12.21
N LEU A 70 1.06 3.19 13.27
CA LEU A 70 2.12 2.18 13.13
C LEU A 70 1.66 0.94 12.37
N GLU A 71 0.41 0.56 12.50
CA GLU A 71 -0.17 -0.55 11.75
C GLU A 71 -0.29 -0.21 10.26
N ILE A 72 -0.63 1.03 9.91
CA ILE A 72 -0.63 1.50 8.52
C ILE A 72 0.79 1.42 7.94
N ILE A 73 1.81 1.86 8.67
CA ILE A 73 3.23 1.75 8.24
C ILE A 73 3.60 0.29 8.00
N ARG A 74 3.23 -0.61 8.92
CA ARG A 74 3.49 -2.05 8.81
C ARG A 74 2.84 -2.64 7.56
N ARG A 75 1.55 -2.35 7.32
CA ARG A 75 0.81 -2.83 6.14
C ARG A 75 1.43 -2.31 4.84
N LEU A 76 1.82 -1.03 4.79
CA LEU A 76 2.51 -0.45 3.63
C LEU A 76 3.84 -1.15 3.35
N HIS A 77 4.65 -1.38 4.39
CA HIS A 77 5.91 -2.10 4.26
C HIS A 77 5.71 -3.53 3.73
N GLU A 78 4.74 -4.27 4.29
CA GLU A 78 4.44 -5.63 3.88
C GLU A 78 3.87 -5.69 2.46
N SER A 79 2.90 -4.83 2.12
CA SER A 79 2.31 -4.76 0.79
C SER A 79 3.33 -4.31 -0.27
N GLY A 80 4.28 -3.46 0.10
CA GLY A 80 5.38 -3.01 -0.75
C GLY A 80 6.58 -3.96 -0.75
N CYS A 81 6.42 -5.20 -0.29
CA CYS A 81 7.47 -6.24 -0.27
C CYS A 81 8.77 -5.78 0.41
N GLY A 82 8.67 -4.88 1.40
CA GLY A 82 9.81 -4.32 2.14
C GLY A 82 10.49 -3.13 1.49
N ALA A 83 10.21 -2.83 0.22
CA ALA A 83 10.82 -1.70 -0.51
C ALA A 83 10.24 -0.34 -0.11
N LEU A 84 9.03 -0.31 0.49
CA LEU A 84 8.36 0.92 0.89
C LEU A 84 8.50 1.14 2.39
N ARG A 85 9.40 2.06 2.77
CA ARG A 85 9.68 2.41 4.17
C ARG A 85 9.16 3.80 4.49
N LEU A 86 7.92 3.88 4.93
CA LEU A 86 7.32 5.14 5.32
C LEU A 86 7.72 5.50 6.76
N LYS A 87 8.15 6.76 6.96
CA LYS A 87 8.46 7.31 8.28
C LYS A 87 7.19 7.93 8.91
N GLU A 88 7.11 7.90 10.24
CA GLU A 88 6.01 8.53 11.00
C GLU A 88 5.86 10.01 10.66
N GLY A 89 6.97 10.74 10.49
CA GLY A 89 6.98 12.15 10.09
C GLY A 89 6.35 12.44 8.73
N SER A 90 6.19 11.44 7.86
CA SER A 90 5.44 11.57 6.60
C SER A 90 4.00 11.09 6.74
N LEU A 91 3.76 10.05 7.54
CA LEU A 91 2.45 9.46 7.73
C LEU A 91 1.47 10.40 8.45
N TYR A 92 1.86 10.91 9.63
CA TYR A 92 0.91 11.68 10.46
C TYR A 92 0.43 12.99 9.82
N PRO A 93 1.28 13.79 9.13
CA PRO A 93 0.78 14.93 8.35
C PRO A 93 -0.19 14.53 7.23
N ALA A 94 0.03 13.37 6.58
CA ALA A 94 -0.89 12.88 5.57
C ALA A 94 -2.23 12.44 6.17
N LEU A 95 -2.21 11.72 7.29
CA LEU A 95 -3.44 11.35 8.03
C LEU A 95 -4.22 12.59 8.48
N TYR A 96 -3.54 13.63 8.96
CA TYR A 96 -4.17 14.89 9.33
C TYR A 96 -4.88 15.56 8.15
N ARG A 97 -4.24 15.60 6.97
CA ARG A 97 -4.88 16.16 5.75
C ARG A 97 -6.08 15.32 5.31
N LEU A 98 -5.97 13.99 5.35
CA LEU A 98 -7.06 13.07 5.00
C LEU A 98 -8.26 13.24 5.94
N GLU A 99 -8.02 13.42 7.23
CA GLU A 99 -9.06 13.65 8.23
C GLU A 99 -9.74 15.01 8.02
N ASN A 100 -8.95 16.07 7.83
CA ASN A 100 -9.49 17.41 7.52
C ASN A 100 -10.31 17.43 6.23
N ALA A 101 -9.92 16.63 5.24
CA ALA A 101 -10.69 16.47 4.00
C ALA A 101 -11.94 15.58 4.18
N GLY A 102 -12.13 14.98 5.36
CA GLY A 102 -13.24 14.07 5.64
C GLY A 102 -13.15 12.74 4.89
N LEU A 103 -11.96 12.34 4.46
CA LEU A 103 -11.72 11.06 3.77
C LEU A 103 -11.47 9.93 4.74
N VAL A 104 -10.95 10.23 5.90
CA VAL A 104 -10.82 9.32 7.04
C VAL A 104 -11.42 9.96 8.28
N GLU A 105 -11.84 9.15 9.21
CA GLU A 105 -12.22 9.55 10.55
C GLU A 105 -11.36 8.83 11.56
N ALA A 106 -11.12 9.48 12.69
CA ALA A 106 -10.29 8.94 13.76
C ALA A 106 -11.01 8.94 15.08
N ALA A 107 -10.88 7.84 15.81
CA ALA A 107 -11.37 7.69 17.18
C ALA A 107 -10.25 7.16 18.08
N TRP A 108 -10.31 7.49 19.36
CA TRP A 108 -9.43 6.88 20.34
C TRP A 108 -9.88 5.46 20.64
N GLU A 109 -8.91 4.55 20.73
CA GLU A 109 -9.16 3.17 21.14
C GLU A 109 -9.86 3.17 22.51
N GLU A 110 -10.90 2.33 22.65
CA GLU A 110 -11.60 2.17 23.92
C GLU A 110 -10.66 1.62 24.99
N GLU A 111 -10.84 2.07 26.22
CA GLU A 111 -10.05 1.59 27.35
C GLU A 111 -10.38 0.13 27.64
N THR A 112 -9.48 -0.76 27.31
CA THR A 112 -9.59 -2.16 27.70
C THR A 112 -9.03 -2.31 29.11
N LYS A 113 -9.86 -2.70 30.07
CA LYS A 113 -9.45 -2.97 31.47
C LYS A 113 -8.25 -3.93 31.46
N GLY A 114 -7.13 -3.49 32.05
CA GLY A 114 -5.92 -4.31 32.20
C GLY A 114 -4.81 -4.05 31.18
N ARG A 115 -5.01 -3.24 30.14
CA ARG A 115 -3.96 -2.89 29.19
C ARG A 115 -3.13 -1.71 29.71
N ARG A 116 -1.85 -1.95 30.03
CA ARG A 116 -0.88 -0.90 30.30
C ARG A 116 -0.34 -0.35 28.99
N GLY A 117 -0.64 0.90 28.63
CA GLY A 117 -0.09 1.54 27.42
C GLY A 117 -0.85 2.82 27.05
N VAL A 118 -0.22 3.61 26.17
CA VAL A 118 -0.83 4.84 25.63
C VAL A 118 -1.99 4.46 24.72
N ARG A 119 -3.12 5.15 24.85
CA ARG A 119 -4.28 4.99 23.96
C ARG A 119 -3.87 5.27 22.52
N ARG A 120 -4.33 4.41 21.60
CA ARG A 120 -4.03 4.56 20.17
C ARG A 120 -5.15 5.30 19.48
N ARG A 121 -4.80 6.13 18.51
CA ARG A 121 -5.75 6.74 17.59
C ARG A 121 -5.97 5.79 16.43
N ILE A 122 -7.21 5.33 16.23
CA ILE A 122 -7.62 4.39 15.20
C ILE A 122 -8.26 5.17 14.07
N TYR A 123 -7.82 4.94 12.86
CA TYR A 123 -8.32 5.57 11.64
C TYR A 123 -9.15 4.59 10.84
N ARG A 124 -10.22 5.07 10.22
CA ARG A 124 -11.06 4.30 9.30
C ARG A 124 -11.48 5.14 8.10
N LEU A 125 -11.76 4.48 6.96
CA LEU A 125 -12.30 5.15 5.78
C LEU A 125 -13.73 5.66 6.04
N THR A 126 -14.02 6.83 5.48
CA THR A 126 -15.39 7.29 5.31
C THR A 126 -15.91 6.87 3.93
N THR A 127 -17.22 7.00 3.70
CA THR A 127 -17.81 6.82 2.35
C THR A 127 -17.14 7.73 1.31
N LYS A 128 -16.80 8.98 1.71
CA LYS A 128 -16.07 9.91 0.86
C LYS A 128 -14.66 9.41 0.57
N GLY A 129 -13.98 8.82 1.59
CA GLY A 129 -12.65 8.22 1.45
C GLY A 129 -12.65 7.03 0.49
N THR A 130 -13.65 6.17 0.54
CA THR A 130 -13.78 5.06 -0.41
C THR A 130 -13.89 5.54 -1.86
N LYS A 131 -14.69 6.59 -2.12
CA LYS A 131 -14.80 7.19 -3.45
C LYS A 131 -13.46 7.81 -3.90
N ALA A 132 -12.78 8.54 -3.01
CA ALA A 132 -11.48 9.13 -3.29
C ALA A 132 -10.42 8.05 -3.60
N LEU A 133 -10.45 6.92 -2.90
CA LEU A 133 -9.58 5.79 -3.20
C LEU A 133 -9.81 5.22 -4.60
N THR A 134 -11.08 5.05 -5.01
CA THR A 134 -11.39 4.59 -6.38
C THR A 134 -10.81 5.52 -7.42
N THR A 135 -11.06 6.84 -7.29
CA THR A 135 -10.49 7.85 -8.19
C THR A 135 -8.96 7.84 -8.18
N GLY A 136 -8.35 7.69 -7.00
CA GLY A 136 -6.90 7.61 -6.87
C GLY A 136 -6.30 6.37 -7.56
N ARG A 137 -6.97 5.22 -7.50
CA ARG A 137 -6.58 3.99 -8.23
C ARG A 137 -6.66 4.18 -9.75
N GLU A 138 -7.72 4.80 -10.24
CA GLU A 138 -7.89 5.12 -11.67
C GLU A 138 -6.81 6.09 -12.16
N ALA A 139 -6.55 7.16 -11.41
CA ALA A 139 -5.49 8.11 -11.72
C ALA A 139 -4.11 7.46 -11.74
N TRP A 140 -3.82 6.55 -10.81
CA TRP A 140 -2.59 5.78 -10.79
C TRP A 140 -2.47 4.88 -12.02
N GLN A 141 -3.51 4.14 -12.39
CA GLN A 141 -3.51 3.28 -13.57
C GLN A 141 -3.26 4.10 -14.85
N HIS A 142 -3.90 5.26 -14.97
CA HIS A 142 -3.66 6.17 -16.09
C HIS A 142 -2.22 6.67 -16.12
N PHE A 143 -1.67 7.10 -14.97
CA PHE A 143 -0.29 7.54 -14.83
C PHE A 143 0.69 6.47 -15.28
N VAL A 144 0.56 5.25 -14.75
CA VAL A 144 1.44 4.11 -15.11
C VAL A 144 1.37 3.82 -16.60
N LYS A 145 0.18 3.85 -17.20
CA LYS A 145 0.00 3.60 -18.64
C LYS A 145 0.72 4.66 -19.49
N VAL A 146 0.54 5.95 -19.15
CA VAL A 146 1.15 7.06 -19.91
C VAL A 146 2.67 7.06 -19.75
N ILE A 147 3.16 7.02 -18.53
CA ILE A 147 4.62 7.06 -18.27
C ILE A 147 5.28 5.78 -18.74
N GLY A 148 4.64 4.62 -18.56
CA GLY A 148 5.13 3.36 -19.10
C GLY A 148 5.30 3.39 -20.63
N GLY A 149 4.34 3.98 -21.35
CA GLY A 149 4.44 4.17 -22.79
C GLY A 149 5.61 5.07 -23.20
N ILE A 150 5.87 6.14 -22.47
CA ILE A 150 6.99 7.06 -22.73
C ILE A 150 8.34 6.39 -22.45
N LEU A 151 8.45 5.64 -21.36
CA LEU A 151 9.68 4.98 -20.94
C LEU A 151 9.94 3.66 -21.67
N GLY A 152 9.00 3.19 -22.50
CA GLY A 152 9.08 1.89 -23.16
C GLY A 152 8.95 0.70 -22.18
N ALA A 153 8.41 0.91 -21.00
CA ALA A 153 8.08 -0.14 -20.05
C ALA A 153 6.81 -0.88 -20.51
N PRO A 154 6.73 -2.21 -20.40
CA PRO A 154 5.51 -2.94 -20.67
C PRO A 154 4.41 -2.48 -19.71
N ALA A 155 3.23 -2.19 -20.28
CA ALA A 155 2.03 -1.85 -19.51
C ALA A 155 1.41 -3.11 -18.90
#